data_1bb85c026c82eacbafde09d3cf17133b
#
_entry.id   1bb85c026c82eacbafde09d3cf17133b
#
_cell.length_a   1.000
_cell.length_b   1.000
_cell.length_c   1.000
_cell.angle_alpha   90.00
_cell.angle_beta   90.00
_cell.angle_gamma   90.00
#
_symmetry.space_group_name_H-M   'P 1'
#
loop_
_entity.id
_entity.type
_entity.pdbx_description
1 polymer ?
#
loop_
_entity_poly.entity_id
_entity_poly.type
_entity_poly.pdbx_seq_one_letter_code
_entity_poly.pdbx_strand_id
1 'polypeptide(L)' 'MTYQIRNANKERLVGLLEKPPRLAYWQIAEVIGCHENTITRWMRCPDDDQAQVIEDAINKIRDAK' A
#
# COMPACT_ATOMS: atom_id res chain seq x y z
N MET A 1 -6.38 20.41 -21.29
CA MET A 1 -5.32 20.37 -20.29
C MET A 1 -5.45 19.16 -19.41
N THR A 2 -4.39 18.47 -19.27
CA THR A 2 -4.35 17.33 -18.39
C THR A 2 -3.71 17.76 -17.08
N TYR A 3 -4.39 17.56 -16.02
CA TYR A 3 -3.73 17.72 -14.75
C TYR A 3 -3.77 16.38 -14.04
N GLN A 4 -2.72 16.13 -13.33
CA GLN A 4 -2.63 14.92 -12.55
C GLN A 4 -3.02 15.24 -11.13
N ILE A 5 -3.98 14.49 -10.64
CA ILE A 5 -4.31 14.58 -9.23
C ILE A 5 -3.25 13.79 -8.50
N ARG A 6 -2.40 14.50 -7.80
CA ARG A 6 -1.41 13.83 -6.98
C ARG A 6 -2.09 13.25 -5.77
N ASN A 7 -1.89 11.97 -5.58
CA ASN A 7 -2.41 11.29 -4.42
C ASN A 7 -1.27 11.12 -3.43
N ALA A 8 -1.27 11.94 -2.39
CA ALA A 8 -0.22 11.90 -1.38
C ALA A 8 -0.15 10.55 -0.68
N ASN A 9 -1.28 9.90 -0.51
CA ASN A 9 -1.34 8.58 0.11
C ASN A 9 -0.60 7.56 -0.76
N LYS A 10 -0.83 7.62 -2.07
CA LYS A 10 -0.16 6.70 -3.00
C LYS A 10 1.34 6.92 -2.97
N GLU A 11 1.78 8.17 -3.01
CA GLU A 11 3.20 8.48 -2.98
C GLU A 11 3.86 7.97 -1.70
N ARG A 12 3.18 8.16 -0.58
CA ARG A 12 3.70 7.68 0.70
C ARG A 12 3.80 6.16 0.72
N LEU A 13 2.78 5.47 0.23
CA LEU A 13 2.77 4.01 0.22
C LEU A 13 3.83 3.45 -0.72
N VAL A 14 3.99 4.06 -1.90
CA VAL A 14 5.03 3.63 -2.83
C VAL A 14 6.40 3.78 -2.19
N GLY A 15 6.63 4.90 -1.50
CA GLY A 15 7.88 5.11 -0.78
C GLY A 15 8.14 4.05 0.28
N LEU A 16 7.10 3.66 1.00
CA LEU A 16 7.22 2.61 2.02
C LEU A 16 7.54 1.26 1.41
N LEU A 17 6.92 0.95 0.27
CA LEU A 17 7.12 -0.33 -0.39
C LEU A 17 8.48 -0.45 -1.05
N GLU A 18 9.05 0.67 -1.47
CA GLU A 18 10.35 0.67 -2.13
C GLU A 18 11.52 0.52 -1.16
N LYS A 19 11.29 0.76 0.12
CA LYS A 19 12.34 0.57 1.11
C LYS A 19 12.69 -0.92 1.22
N PRO A 20 13.99 -1.26 1.24
CA PRO A 20 14.38 -2.66 1.44
C PRO A 20 14.01 -3.16 2.83
N PRO A 21 13.60 -4.42 2.95
CA PRO A 21 13.28 -5.34 1.86
C PRO A 21 11.96 -4.97 1.21
N ARG A 22 11.89 -5.08 -0.12
CA ARG A 22 10.68 -4.75 -0.84
C ARG A 22 9.58 -5.75 -0.51
N LEU A 23 8.36 -5.22 -0.41
CA LEU A 23 7.20 -6.04 -0.12
C LEU A 23 6.34 -6.16 -1.37
N ALA A 24 5.80 -7.35 -1.58
CA ALA A 24 4.88 -7.59 -2.70
C ALA A 24 3.45 -7.34 -2.24
N TYR A 25 2.58 -7.03 -3.18
CA TYR A 25 1.17 -6.78 -2.87
C TYR A 25 0.51 -8.00 -2.22
N TRP A 26 0.90 -9.21 -2.63
CA TRP A 26 0.29 -10.41 -2.06
C TRP A 26 0.60 -10.55 -0.56
N GLN A 27 1.76 -10.06 -0.14
CA GLN A 27 2.12 -10.09 1.28
C GLN A 27 1.22 -9.16 2.08
N ILE A 28 0.95 -7.99 1.54
CA ILE A 28 0.05 -7.03 2.19
C ILE A 28 -1.36 -7.59 2.23
N ALA A 29 -1.82 -8.17 1.12
CA ALA A 29 -3.15 -8.75 1.03
C ALA A 29 -3.33 -9.87 2.05
N GLU A 30 -2.30 -10.68 2.25
CA GLU A 30 -2.35 -11.78 3.19
C GLU A 30 -2.53 -11.29 4.63
N VAL A 31 -1.81 -10.23 4.99
CA VAL A 31 -1.92 -9.64 6.33
C VAL A 31 -3.30 -9.05 6.55
N ILE A 32 -3.84 -8.38 5.54
CA ILE A 32 -5.14 -7.74 5.64
C ILE A 32 -6.27 -8.77 5.58
N GLY A 33 -6.04 -9.86 4.86
CA GLY A 33 -7.05 -10.90 4.68
C GLY A 33 -7.91 -10.69 3.44
N CYS A 34 -7.32 -10.14 2.39
CA CYS A 34 -8.03 -9.90 1.14
C CYS A 34 -7.22 -10.44 -0.04
N HIS A 35 -7.79 -10.33 -1.23
CA HIS A 35 -7.11 -10.77 -2.44
C HIS A 35 -6.11 -9.72 -2.91
N GLU A 36 -5.05 -10.18 -3.55
CA GLU A 36 -4.02 -9.29 -4.09
C GLU A 36 -4.61 -8.23 -5.03
N ASN A 37 -5.61 -8.59 -5.81
CA ASN A 37 -6.26 -7.66 -6.72
C ASN A 37 -6.88 -6.46 -6.00
N THR A 38 -7.33 -6.68 -4.77
CA THR A 38 -7.87 -5.60 -3.95
C THR A 38 -6.79 -4.57 -3.65
N ILE A 39 -5.60 -5.05 -3.31
CA ILE A 39 -4.47 -4.16 -3.04
C ILE A 39 -4.07 -3.40 -4.29
N THR A 40 -4.04 -4.08 -5.44
CA THR A 40 -3.71 -3.44 -6.71
C THR A 40 -4.68 -2.29 -7.01
N ARG A 41 -5.98 -2.52 -6.78
CA ARG A 41 -6.98 -1.48 -7.01
C ARG A 41 -6.82 -0.32 -6.03
N TRP A 42 -6.57 -0.64 -4.76
CA TRP A 42 -6.40 0.40 -3.74
C TRP A 42 -5.17 1.25 -4.04
N MET A 43 -4.12 0.64 -4.56
CA MET A 43 -2.88 1.37 -4.85
C MET A 43 -3.01 2.35 -6.01
N ARG A 44 -4.06 2.21 -6.82
CA ARG A 44 -4.29 3.17 -7.91
C ARG A 44 -4.64 4.55 -7.38
N CYS A 45 -5.52 4.59 -6.39
CA CYS A 45 -5.95 5.84 -5.80
C CYS A 45 -6.44 5.57 -4.38
N PRO A 46 -5.52 5.37 -3.44
CA PRO A 46 -5.91 5.03 -2.07
C PRO A 46 -6.51 6.23 -1.35
N ASP A 47 -7.64 6.02 -0.70
CA ASP A 47 -8.17 7.02 0.20
C ASP A 47 -7.47 6.90 1.55
N ASP A 48 -7.83 7.77 2.49
CA ASP A 48 -7.14 7.82 3.78
C ASP A 48 -7.28 6.51 4.55
N ASP A 49 -8.45 5.91 4.53
CA ASP A 49 -8.69 4.66 5.23
C ASP A 49 -7.90 3.51 4.61
N GLN A 50 -7.92 3.42 3.29
CA GLN A 50 -7.19 2.38 2.57
C GLN A 50 -5.69 2.53 2.78
N ALA A 51 -5.20 3.77 2.72
CA ALA A 51 -3.79 4.04 2.93
C ALA A 51 -3.36 3.61 4.33
N GLN A 52 -4.19 3.90 5.34
CA GLN A 52 -3.87 3.54 6.71
C GLN A 52 -3.83 2.02 6.88
N VAL A 53 -4.78 1.31 6.28
CA VAL A 53 -4.81 -0.15 6.35
C VAL A 53 -3.55 -0.74 5.72
N ILE A 54 -3.16 -0.24 4.55
CA ILE A 54 -1.97 -0.74 3.87
C ILE A 54 -0.71 -0.42 4.67
N GLU A 55 -0.62 0.79 5.20
CA GLU A 55 0.53 1.19 6.00
C GLU A 55 0.67 0.32 7.24
N ASP A 56 -0.43 0.06 7.92
CA ASP A 56 -0.42 -0.80 9.10
C ASP A 56 0.03 -2.21 8.73
N ALA A 57 -0.40 -2.72 7.59
CA ALA A 57 0.03 -4.04 7.13
C ALA A 57 1.52 -4.07 6.84
N ILE A 58 2.05 -3.03 6.20
CA ILE A 58 3.48 -2.94 5.91
C ILE A 58 4.28 -2.96 7.21
N ASN A 59 3.85 -2.15 8.18
CA ASN A 59 4.53 -2.08 9.47
C ASN A 59 4.49 -3.43 10.20
N LYS A 60 3.35 -4.11 10.11
CA LYS A 60 3.21 -5.43 10.73
C LYS A 60 4.18 -6.43 10.14
N ILE A 61 4.31 -6.44 8.82
CA ILE A 61 5.24 -7.34 8.15
C ILE A 61 6.67 -7.05 8.56
N ARG A 62 7.03 -5.76 8.60
CA ARG A 62 8.39 -5.36 8.96
C ARG A 62 8.72 -5.66 10.41
N ASP A 63 7.74 -5.51 11.29
CA ASP A 63 7.95 -5.74 12.72
C ASP A 63 7.96 -7.24 13.06
N ALA A 64 7.47 -8.08 12.17
CA ALA A 64 7.35 -9.50 12.44
C ALA A 64 8.68 -10.26 12.30
N LYS A 65 9.74 -9.57 11.99
CA LYS A 65 11.06 -10.21 11.86
C LYS A 65 11.67 -10.54 13.21
#